data_44b83b719aeb0029980a246bebc14643
#
_entry.id   44b83b719aeb0029980a246bebc14643
#
_cell.length_a   1.000
_cell.length_b   1.000
_cell.length_c   1.000
_cell.angle_alpha   90.00
_cell.angle_beta   90.00
_cell.angle_gamma   90.00
#
_symmetry.space_group_name_H-M   'P 1'
#
loop_
_entity.id
_entity.type
_entity.pdbx_description
1 polymer ?
#
loop_
_entity_poly.entity_id
_entity_poly.type
_entity_poly.pdbx_seq_one_letter_code
_entity_poly.pdbx_strand_id
1 'polypeptide(L)'
;MEISFINKSGSRPFKERFDLPNFILAVVSLVIFVIVYLSQPMNPLFIPENDSQSDFPHPSKNVFPTWGLAIIMVVVPLFVAFLMLLLRKRYSAFIKEFNPFSALWMYILIVVTSLTVTEIFKRYVGRARPDIYSVCGKNTQYEDCKSKLSSSKLKDQFKSWPSGHSSMSITSMYVVAAFIQEAVNCNHAYVAYLGVFFIAFAFFVASTRINDFRHHADDVVAGLLMGFIVSEFMWKKCKKEVFKEIVSEIEP
;
A
#
# COMPACT_ATOMS: atom_id res chain seq x y z
N MET A 1 -14.11 -9.22 -52.36
CA MET A 1 -14.86 -9.83 -51.24
C MET A 1 -13.86 -10.70 -50.47
N GLU A 2 -13.07 -10.07 -49.62
CA GLU A 2 -12.07 -10.76 -48.79
C GLU A 2 -12.74 -11.23 -47.51
N ILE A 3 -12.87 -12.54 -47.38
CA ILE A 3 -13.33 -13.19 -46.14
C ILE A 3 -12.16 -13.23 -45.21
N SER A 4 -12.07 -12.26 -44.29
CA SER A 4 -11.09 -12.33 -43.19
C SER A 4 -11.48 -13.46 -42.25
N PHE A 5 -10.64 -14.47 -42.19
CA PHE A 5 -10.75 -15.58 -41.22
C PHE A 5 -10.67 -15.06 -39.81
N ILE A 6 -11.80 -14.94 -39.13
CA ILE A 6 -11.85 -14.70 -37.68
C ILE A 6 -11.28 -15.93 -37.00
N ASN A 7 -10.09 -15.77 -36.45
CA ASN A 7 -9.43 -16.80 -35.68
C ASN A 7 -10.23 -17.03 -34.38
N LYS A 8 -10.91 -18.15 -34.25
CA LYS A 8 -11.82 -18.56 -33.17
C LYS A 8 -11.15 -18.78 -31.79
N SER A 9 -9.92 -18.39 -31.60
CA SER A 9 -9.26 -18.37 -30.28
C SER A 9 -9.04 -16.92 -29.89
N GLY A 10 -10.00 -16.31 -29.23
CA GLY A 10 -10.02 -14.91 -28.80
C GLY A 10 -8.96 -14.56 -27.74
N SER A 11 -7.72 -14.95 -27.95
CA SER A 11 -6.61 -14.50 -27.08
C SER A 11 -6.05 -13.21 -27.63
N ARG A 12 -6.20 -12.12 -26.89
CA ARG A 12 -5.56 -10.84 -27.21
C ARG A 12 -4.06 -11.03 -27.41
N PRO A 13 -3.41 -10.29 -28.34
CA PRO A 13 -1.96 -10.33 -28.51
C PRO A 13 -1.24 -10.02 -27.20
N PHE A 14 -0.07 -10.57 -26.99
CA PHE A 14 0.69 -10.43 -25.74
C PHE A 14 0.88 -8.98 -25.30
N LYS A 15 1.11 -8.05 -26.25
CA LYS A 15 1.26 -6.61 -25.98
C LYS A 15 0.02 -5.99 -25.32
N GLU A 16 -1.18 -6.39 -25.73
CA GLU A 16 -2.44 -5.90 -25.14
C GLU A 16 -2.67 -6.54 -23.77
N ARG A 17 -2.26 -7.80 -23.57
CA ARG A 17 -2.35 -8.46 -22.27
C ARG A 17 -1.36 -7.88 -21.27
N PHE A 18 -0.14 -7.52 -21.69
CA PHE A 18 0.90 -7.02 -20.82
C PHE A 18 0.59 -5.63 -20.23
N ASP A 19 -0.29 -4.85 -20.88
CA ASP A 19 -0.71 -3.52 -20.44
C ASP A 19 0.48 -2.57 -20.27
N LEU A 20 1.23 -2.38 -21.36
CA LEU A 20 2.45 -1.59 -21.39
C LEU A 20 2.29 -0.16 -20.84
N PRO A 21 1.17 0.58 -21.07
CA PRO A 21 0.99 1.92 -20.50
C PRO A 21 1.01 1.92 -18.97
N ASN A 22 0.30 0.98 -18.34
CA ASN A 22 0.25 0.89 -16.88
C ASN A 22 1.56 0.38 -16.28
N PHE A 23 2.30 -0.48 -16.99
CA PHE A 23 3.68 -0.83 -16.62
C PHE A 23 4.59 0.40 -16.60
N ILE A 24 4.58 1.21 -17.67
CA ILE A 24 5.41 2.43 -17.75
C ILE A 24 5.04 3.38 -16.61
N LEU A 25 3.75 3.58 -16.35
CA LEU A 25 3.28 4.45 -15.28
C LEU A 25 3.73 3.95 -13.89
N ALA A 26 3.69 2.64 -13.66
CA ALA A 26 4.19 2.03 -12.42
C ALA A 26 5.71 2.25 -12.24
N VAL A 27 6.50 2.11 -13.31
CA VAL A 27 7.94 2.38 -13.30
C VAL A 27 8.22 3.85 -13.01
N VAL A 28 7.53 4.78 -13.68
CA VAL A 28 7.67 6.23 -13.43
C VAL A 28 7.33 6.57 -11.99
N SER A 29 6.25 6.01 -11.45
CA SER A 29 5.85 6.20 -10.06
C SER A 29 6.91 5.67 -9.08
N LEU A 30 7.53 4.54 -9.39
CA LEU A 30 8.63 3.99 -8.59
C LEU A 30 9.86 4.92 -8.61
N VAL A 31 10.22 5.49 -9.75
CA VAL A 31 11.31 6.47 -9.85
C VAL A 31 11.02 7.69 -8.99
N ILE A 32 9.79 8.23 -9.06
CA ILE A 32 9.36 9.36 -8.22
C ILE A 32 9.46 9.00 -6.73
N PHE A 33 8.99 7.81 -6.35
CA PHE A 33 9.12 7.32 -4.97
C PHE A 33 10.59 7.28 -4.52
N VAL A 34 11.50 6.74 -5.33
CA VAL A 34 12.93 6.67 -5.00
C VAL A 34 13.52 8.08 -4.80
N ILE A 35 13.19 9.04 -5.68
CA ILE A 35 13.63 10.42 -5.55
C ILE A 35 13.14 11.02 -4.22
N VAL A 36 11.87 10.88 -3.91
CA VAL A 36 11.29 11.32 -2.63
C VAL A 36 11.97 10.62 -1.47
N TYR A 37 12.13 9.30 -1.53
CA TYR A 37 12.74 8.51 -0.45
C TYR A 37 14.20 8.90 -0.16
N LEU A 38 14.94 9.34 -1.15
CA LEU A 38 16.34 9.78 -1.00
C LEU A 38 16.46 11.26 -0.62
N SER A 39 15.41 12.06 -0.74
CA SER A 39 15.45 13.50 -0.41
C SER A 39 15.73 13.74 1.08
N GLN A 40 16.17 14.94 1.43
CA GLN A 40 16.38 15.34 2.83
C GLN A 40 15.06 15.77 3.49
N PRO A 41 14.98 15.79 4.83
CA PRO A 41 13.86 16.42 5.55
C PRO A 41 13.69 17.89 5.10
N MET A 42 12.43 18.34 4.99
CA MET A 42 12.11 19.68 4.51
C MET A 42 12.18 20.73 5.62
N ASN A 43 11.95 20.31 6.87
CA ASN A 43 11.93 21.20 8.04
C ASN A 43 13.08 20.86 9.00
N PRO A 44 13.54 21.83 9.82
CA PRO A 44 14.45 21.55 10.92
C PRO A 44 13.85 20.51 11.87
N LEU A 45 14.68 19.54 12.25
CA LEU A 45 14.28 18.49 13.18
C LEU A 45 14.65 18.94 14.61
N PHE A 46 13.75 18.70 15.56
CA PHE A 46 13.97 18.98 16.97
C PHE A 46 13.42 17.87 17.86
N ILE A 47 14.03 17.70 19.02
CA ILE A 47 13.54 16.79 20.05
C ILE A 47 12.67 17.62 20.99
N PRO A 48 11.39 17.25 21.22
CA PRO A 48 10.54 17.98 22.17
C PRO A 48 11.14 18.01 23.57
N GLU A 49 10.99 19.11 24.28
CA GLU A 49 11.41 19.23 25.67
C GLU A 49 10.22 18.92 26.60
N ASN A 50 10.48 18.14 27.66
CA ASN A 50 9.47 17.81 28.70
C ASN A 50 8.14 17.24 28.16
N ASP A 51 8.18 16.55 27.03
CA ASP A 51 7.01 15.93 26.42
C ASP A 51 6.83 14.49 26.93
N SER A 52 5.75 14.25 27.68
CA SER A 52 5.41 12.92 28.17
C SER A 52 5.08 11.91 27.08
N GLN A 53 4.68 12.37 25.88
CA GLN A 53 4.42 11.50 24.73
C GLN A 53 5.68 11.07 23.98
N SER A 54 6.85 11.56 24.40
CA SER A 54 8.16 11.20 23.86
C SER A 54 8.98 10.31 24.81
N ASP A 55 8.43 9.91 25.97
CA ASP A 55 9.10 9.20 27.07
C ASP A 55 8.66 7.72 27.17
N PHE A 56 8.57 7.04 26.04
CA PHE A 56 8.24 5.61 25.99
C PHE A 56 9.48 4.74 25.74
N PRO A 57 9.47 3.47 26.19
CA PRO A 57 10.59 2.57 25.98
C PRO A 57 10.77 2.20 24.51
N HIS A 58 12.02 2.12 24.04
CA HIS A 58 12.32 1.58 22.72
C HIS A 58 12.06 0.07 22.70
N PRO A 59 11.24 -0.45 21.76
CA PRO A 59 10.90 -1.87 21.73
C PRO A 59 12.13 -2.71 21.33
N SER A 60 12.39 -3.78 22.07
CA SER A 60 13.45 -4.75 21.73
C SER A 60 13.14 -5.52 20.45
N LYS A 61 11.83 -5.78 20.18
CA LYS A 61 11.31 -6.40 18.96
C LYS A 61 9.98 -5.75 18.60
N ASN A 62 9.77 -5.51 17.30
CA ASN A 62 8.46 -5.08 16.83
C ASN A 62 7.52 -6.29 16.74
N VAL A 63 6.27 -6.15 17.19
CA VAL A 63 5.22 -7.17 17.04
C VAL A 63 4.99 -7.46 15.55
N PHE A 64 4.98 -6.41 14.74
CA PHE A 64 4.85 -6.55 13.28
C PHE A 64 6.02 -5.85 12.57
N PRO A 65 7.07 -6.61 12.17
CA PRO A 65 8.26 -6.01 11.57
C PRO A 65 8.02 -5.55 10.13
N THR A 66 8.82 -4.59 9.65
CA THR A 66 8.69 -4.03 8.30
C THR A 66 8.83 -5.08 7.18
N TRP A 67 9.73 -6.06 7.36
CA TRP A 67 9.88 -7.17 6.40
C TRP A 67 8.62 -8.05 6.34
N GLY A 68 7.94 -8.28 7.48
CA GLY A 68 6.69 -9.01 7.54
C GLY A 68 5.57 -8.30 6.78
N LEU A 69 5.49 -6.97 6.93
CA LEU A 69 4.56 -6.16 6.13
C LEU A 69 4.87 -6.28 4.63
N ALA A 70 6.14 -6.14 4.23
CA ALA A 70 6.55 -6.26 2.83
C ALA A 70 6.18 -7.62 2.21
N ILE A 71 6.39 -8.71 2.95
CA ILE A 71 5.99 -10.06 2.52
C ILE A 71 4.47 -10.13 2.30
N ILE A 72 3.67 -9.67 3.25
CA ILE A 72 2.21 -9.72 3.14
C ILE A 72 1.71 -8.88 1.97
N MET A 73 2.26 -7.70 1.77
CA MET A 73 1.91 -6.82 0.63
C MET A 73 2.24 -7.44 -0.74
N VAL A 74 3.14 -8.42 -0.81
CA VAL A 74 3.45 -9.12 -2.07
C VAL A 74 2.69 -10.43 -2.15
N VAL A 75 2.77 -11.27 -1.11
CA VAL A 75 2.24 -12.64 -1.14
C VAL A 75 0.72 -12.67 -1.18
N VAL A 76 0.04 -11.84 -0.36
CA VAL A 76 -1.43 -11.90 -0.28
C VAL A 76 -2.10 -11.50 -1.59
N PRO A 77 -1.79 -10.35 -2.24
CA PRO A 77 -2.43 -9.99 -3.50
C PRO A 77 -2.10 -10.95 -4.64
N LEU A 78 -0.87 -11.46 -4.73
CA LEU A 78 -0.50 -12.46 -5.74
C LEU A 78 -1.25 -13.78 -5.53
N PHE A 79 -1.35 -14.24 -4.29
CA PHE A 79 -2.11 -15.44 -3.95
C PHE A 79 -3.60 -15.28 -4.27
N VAL A 80 -4.20 -14.15 -3.93
CA VAL A 80 -5.61 -13.87 -4.23
C VAL A 80 -5.85 -13.80 -5.74
N ALA A 81 -5.00 -13.09 -6.49
CA ALA A 81 -5.12 -13.03 -7.95
C ALA A 81 -4.98 -14.42 -8.59
N PHE A 82 -4.01 -15.22 -8.15
CA PHE A 82 -3.83 -16.60 -8.60
C PHE A 82 -5.04 -17.48 -8.27
N LEU A 83 -5.55 -17.40 -7.03
CA LEU A 83 -6.76 -18.12 -6.61
C LEU A 83 -7.96 -17.76 -7.48
N MET A 84 -8.18 -16.47 -7.76
CA MET A 84 -9.27 -16.02 -8.63
C MET A 84 -9.13 -16.55 -10.05
N LEU A 85 -7.91 -16.65 -10.61
CA LEU A 85 -7.67 -17.27 -11.91
C LEU A 85 -8.00 -18.78 -11.91
N LEU A 86 -7.67 -19.49 -10.84
CA LEU A 86 -8.01 -20.92 -10.69
C LEU A 86 -9.53 -21.13 -10.56
N LEU A 87 -10.17 -20.35 -9.66
CA LEU A 87 -11.61 -20.42 -9.44
C LEU A 87 -12.40 -20.10 -10.69
N ARG A 88 -11.94 -19.13 -11.48
CA ARG A 88 -12.58 -18.79 -12.74
C ARG A 88 -12.60 -19.92 -13.74
N LYS A 89 -11.52 -20.74 -13.83
CA LYS A 89 -11.50 -21.92 -14.70
C LYS A 89 -12.64 -22.89 -14.39
N ARG A 90 -13.07 -22.98 -13.12
CA ARG A 90 -14.12 -23.89 -12.64
C ARG A 90 -15.49 -23.24 -12.54
N TYR A 91 -15.54 -21.94 -12.24
CA TYR A 91 -16.74 -21.18 -11.89
C TYR A 91 -16.85 -19.87 -12.69
N SER A 92 -16.74 -19.96 -14.03
CA SER A 92 -16.72 -18.80 -14.91
C SER A 92 -17.99 -17.92 -14.85
N ALA A 93 -19.15 -18.49 -14.48
CA ALA A 93 -20.39 -17.74 -14.29
C ALA A 93 -20.36 -16.81 -13.06
N PHE A 94 -19.52 -17.12 -12.05
CA PHE A 94 -19.45 -16.39 -10.80
C PHE A 94 -18.21 -15.50 -10.67
N ILE A 95 -17.20 -15.68 -11.51
CA ILE A 95 -15.97 -14.90 -11.48
C ILE A 95 -15.79 -14.14 -12.78
N LYS A 96 -15.81 -12.81 -12.70
CA LYS A 96 -15.59 -11.93 -13.84
C LYS A 96 -14.23 -12.15 -14.51
N GLU A 97 -14.17 -11.86 -15.80
CA GLU A 97 -12.89 -11.83 -16.50
C GLU A 97 -12.06 -10.63 -16.08
N PHE A 98 -10.78 -10.86 -15.83
CA PHE A 98 -9.82 -9.81 -15.55
C PHE A 98 -8.48 -10.08 -16.23
N ASN A 99 -7.75 -9.00 -16.51
CA ASN A 99 -6.40 -9.09 -17.02
C ASN A 99 -5.42 -9.15 -15.83
N PRO A 100 -4.69 -10.26 -15.61
CA PRO A 100 -3.78 -10.40 -14.48
C PRO A 100 -2.60 -9.41 -14.51
N PHE A 101 -2.13 -9.02 -15.70
CA PHE A 101 -1.06 -8.02 -15.82
C PHE A 101 -1.58 -6.61 -15.46
N SER A 102 -2.76 -6.22 -15.97
CA SER A 102 -3.38 -4.95 -15.56
C SER A 102 -3.64 -4.91 -14.06
N ALA A 103 -4.12 -6.00 -13.48
CA ALA A 103 -4.31 -6.11 -12.03
C ALA A 103 -2.99 -5.93 -11.27
N LEU A 104 -1.90 -6.54 -11.73
CA LEU A 104 -0.57 -6.42 -11.12
C LEU A 104 -0.03 -4.99 -11.22
N TRP A 105 -0.05 -4.39 -12.40
CA TRP A 105 0.48 -3.03 -12.58
C TRP A 105 -0.34 -1.99 -11.83
N MET A 106 -1.66 -2.14 -11.81
CA MET A 106 -2.54 -1.28 -11.01
C MET A 106 -2.29 -1.42 -9.52
N TYR A 107 -2.12 -2.64 -9.02
CA TYR A 107 -1.76 -2.87 -7.62
C TYR A 107 -0.43 -2.17 -7.27
N ILE A 108 0.62 -2.37 -8.06
CA ILE A 108 1.93 -1.74 -7.87
C ILE A 108 1.78 -0.22 -7.90
N LEU A 109 1.07 0.32 -8.87
CA LEU A 109 0.84 1.76 -9.01
C LEU A 109 0.16 2.35 -7.77
N ILE A 110 -0.91 1.72 -7.26
CA ILE A 110 -1.63 2.18 -6.07
C ILE A 110 -0.72 2.16 -4.84
N VAL A 111 0.01 1.05 -4.63
CA VAL A 111 0.92 0.90 -3.50
C VAL A 111 2.05 1.92 -3.55
N VAL A 112 2.70 2.07 -4.69
CA VAL A 112 3.82 3.03 -4.85
C VAL A 112 3.34 4.46 -4.69
N THR A 113 2.16 4.81 -5.20
CA THR A 113 1.58 6.14 -5.00
C THR A 113 1.32 6.41 -3.51
N SER A 114 0.73 5.45 -2.79
CA SER A 114 0.48 5.58 -1.36
C SER A 114 1.79 5.68 -0.56
N LEU A 115 2.83 4.91 -0.92
CA LEU A 115 4.18 5.03 -0.37
C LEU A 115 4.75 6.43 -0.58
N THR A 116 4.66 6.95 -1.81
CA THR A 116 5.19 8.26 -2.18
C THR A 116 4.53 9.37 -1.37
N VAL A 117 3.19 9.38 -1.31
CA VAL A 117 2.43 10.35 -0.51
C VAL A 117 2.84 10.26 0.97
N THR A 118 2.91 9.06 1.53
CA THR A 118 3.33 8.84 2.91
C THR A 118 4.74 9.38 3.18
N GLU A 119 5.71 9.11 2.29
CA GLU A 119 7.10 9.57 2.47
C GLU A 119 7.25 11.09 2.29
N ILE A 120 6.48 11.73 1.41
CA ILE A 120 6.44 13.19 1.29
C ILE A 120 6.07 13.82 2.63
N PHE A 121 4.97 13.37 3.22
CA PHE A 121 4.50 13.93 4.49
C PHE A 121 5.42 13.59 5.66
N LYS A 122 6.03 12.40 5.71
CA LYS A 122 7.06 12.08 6.70
C LYS A 122 8.22 13.07 6.70
N ARG A 123 8.65 13.47 5.51
CA ARG A 123 9.77 14.40 5.34
C ARG A 123 9.39 15.84 5.59
N TYR A 124 8.13 16.18 5.28
CA TYR A 124 7.62 17.51 5.52
C TYR A 124 7.40 17.78 7.01
N VAL A 125 6.76 16.83 7.73
CA VAL A 125 6.41 17.02 9.14
C VAL A 125 7.60 16.79 10.06
N GLY A 126 8.42 15.76 9.83
CA GLY A 126 9.61 15.50 10.63
C GLY A 126 9.31 15.21 12.12
N ARG A 127 8.17 14.59 12.43
CA ARG A 127 7.74 14.34 13.82
C ARG A 127 8.62 13.31 14.52
N ALA A 128 9.06 13.61 15.72
CA ALA A 128 9.76 12.67 16.59
C ALA A 128 8.85 11.48 16.98
N ARG A 129 9.45 10.29 17.16
CA ARG A 129 8.75 9.09 17.62
C ARG A 129 8.49 9.10 19.11
N PRO A 130 7.49 8.35 19.64
CA PRO A 130 7.21 8.25 21.06
C PRO A 130 8.39 7.76 21.92
N ASP A 131 9.28 6.96 21.33
CA ASP A 131 10.44 6.37 22.01
C ASP A 131 11.74 7.20 21.89
N ILE A 132 11.65 8.46 21.46
CA ILE A 132 12.85 9.26 21.14
C ILE A 132 13.72 9.52 22.37
N TYR A 133 13.14 9.69 23.58
CA TYR A 133 13.93 9.91 24.79
C TYR A 133 14.72 8.67 25.21
N SER A 134 14.18 7.47 24.99
CA SER A 134 14.93 6.25 25.28
C SER A 134 16.09 6.01 24.31
N VAL A 135 16.05 6.63 23.13
CA VAL A 135 17.08 6.50 22.08
C VAL A 135 18.11 7.62 22.14
N CYS A 136 17.68 8.87 22.30
CA CYS A 136 18.56 10.06 22.30
C CYS A 136 18.94 10.52 23.70
N GLY A 137 18.12 10.25 24.71
CA GLY A 137 18.20 10.83 26.05
C GLY A 137 17.16 11.95 26.23
N LYS A 138 16.70 12.10 27.47
CA LYS A 138 15.77 13.17 27.86
C LYS A 138 16.49 14.51 27.87
N ASN A 139 15.82 15.56 27.43
CA ASN A 139 16.34 16.93 27.34
C ASN A 139 17.64 17.04 26.50
N THR A 140 17.80 16.18 25.51
CA THR A 140 18.94 16.18 24.59
C THR A 140 18.59 16.97 23.35
N GLN A 141 19.50 17.82 22.87
CA GLN A 141 19.32 18.54 21.61
C GLN A 141 19.55 17.63 20.40
N TYR A 142 19.03 18.02 19.24
CA TYR A 142 19.17 17.26 18.00
C TYR A 142 20.62 16.96 17.63
N GLU A 143 21.52 17.95 17.74
CA GLU A 143 22.94 17.78 17.39
C GLU A 143 23.67 16.77 18.33
N ASP A 144 23.30 16.75 19.61
CA ASP A 144 23.85 15.77 20.57
C ASP A 144 23.35 14.35 20.26
N CYS A 145 22.08 14.20 19.89
CA CYS A 145 21.55 12.90 19.46
C CYS A 145 22.20 12.42 18.16
N LYS A 146 22.46 13.35 17.23
CA LYS A 146 23.13 13.06 15.96
C LYS A 146 24.56 12.56 16.14
N SER A 147 25.25 13.00 17.17
CA SER A 147 26.60 12.50 17.49
C SER A 147 26.59 11.05 17.99
N LYS A 148 25.46 10.58 18.56
CA LYS A 148 25.31 9.23 19.19
C LYS A 148 24.76 8.19 18.22
N LEU A 149 24.05 8.57 17.17
CA LEU A 149 23.33 7.66 16.28
C LEU A 149 23.88 7.67 14.86
N SER A 150 23.78 6.53 14.18
CA SER A 150 23.97 6.51 12.72
C SER A 150 22.93 7.37 12.02
N SER A 151 23.31 7.99 10.91
CA SER A 151 22.42 8.85 10.10
C SER A 151 21.08 8.19 9.74
N SER A 152 21.08 6.88 9.46
CA SER A 152 19.85 6.12 9.15
C SER A 152 18.94 5.98 10.39
N LYS A 153 19.49 5.62 11.55
CA LYS A 153 18.70 5.51 12.79
C LYS A 153 18.17 6.86 13.24
N LEU A 154 18.97 7.91 13.15
CA LEU A 154 18.53 9.26 13.49
C LEU A 154 17.36 9.71 12.59
N LYS A 155 17.49 9.55 11.26
CA LYS A 155 16.40 9.89 10.32
C LYS A 155 15.12 9.11 10.58
N ASP A 156 15.21 7.84 10.99
CA ASP A 156 14.05 7.02 11.33
C ASP A 156 13.31 7.55 12.56
N GLN A 157 14.01 8.12 13.54
CA GLN A 157 13.41 8.71 14.74
C GLN A 157 12.53 9.94 14.47
N PHE A 158 12.69 10.59 13.33
CA PHE A 158 11.88 11.75 12.92
C PHE A 158 10.90 11.44 11.78
N LYS A 159 10.53 10.17 11.61
CA LYS A 159 9.56 9.70 10.62
C LYS A 159 8.31 9.11 11.27
N SER A 160 7.82 9.74 12.38
CA SER A 160 6.65 9.25 13.08
C SER A 160 5.36 9.50 12.28
N TRP A 161 5.12 10.71 11.83
CA TRP A 161 3.87 11.08 11.14
C TRP A 161 4.03 11.14 9.62
N PRO A 162 3.10 10.56 8.85
CA PRO A 162 2.11 9.56 9.22
C PRO A 162 2.72 8.16 9.32
N SER A 163 2.00 7.20 9.96
CA SER A 163 2.49 5.82 10.09
C SER A 163 2.53 5.08 8.76
N GLY A 164 3.73 4.64 8.34
CA GLY A 164 3.91 3.89 7.10
C GLY A 164 3.33 2.47 7.15
N HIS A 165 3.39 1.79 8.29
CA HIS A 165 2.74 0.47 8.47
C HIS A 165 1.23 0.59 8.31
N SER A 166 0.62 1.63 8.87
CA SER A 166 -0.82 1.87 8.79
C SER A 166 -1.26 2.17 7.37
N SER A 167 -0.58 3.11 6.68
CA SER A 167 -0.93 3.46 5.31
C SER A 167 -0.75 2.30 4.34
N MET A 168 0.33 1.52 4.47
CA MET A 168 0.60 0.41 3.57
C MET A 168 -0.30 -0.79 3.82
N SER A 169 -0.57 -1.14 5.08
CA SER A 169 -1.47 -2.24 5.40
C SER A 169 -2.89 -1.97 4.88
N ILE A 170 -3.43 -0.78 5.13
CA ILE A 170 -4.78 -0.44 4.65
C ILE A 170 -4.83 -0.36 3.12
N THR A 171 -3.82 0.25 2.47
CA THR A 171 -3.74 0.31 1.01
C THR A 171 -3.80 -1.08 0.39
N SER A 172 -2.92 -1.98 0.84
CA SER A 172 -2.84 -3.33 0.29
C SER A 172 -4.10 -4.15 0.56
N MET A 173 -4.58 -4.17 1.80
CA MET A 173 -5.75 -4.97 2.18
C MET A 173 -7.05 -4.44 1.60
N TYR A 174 -7.18 -3.11 1.47
CA TYR A 174 -8.32 -2.50 0.80
C TYR A 174 -8.36 -2.89 -0.69
N VAL A 175 -7.26 -2.78 -1.42
CA VAL A 175 -7.21 -3.14 -2.85
C VAL A 175 -7.52 -4.63 -3.05
N VAL A 176 -7.01 -5.51 -2.19
CA VAL A 176 -7.35 -6.95 -2.21
C VAL A 176 -8.83 -7.18 -1.97
N ALA A 177 -9.42 -6.54 -0.95
CA ALA A 177 -10.84 -6.63 -0.65
C ALA A 177 -11.71 -6.12 -1.81
N ALA A 178 -11.36 -4.95 -2.36
CA ALA A 178 -12.07 -4.34 -3.48
C ALA A 178 -11.96 -5.17 -4.78
N PHE A 179 -10.78 -5.76 -5.03
CA PHE A 179 -10.57 -6.68 -6.15
C PHE A 179 -11.46 -7.92 -6.03
N ILE A 180 -11.52 -8.56 -4.86
CA ILE A 180 -12.39 -9.73 -4.63
C ILE A 180 -13.85 -9.35 -4.83
N GLN A 181 -14.30 -8.24 -4.25
CA GLN A 181 -15.69 -7.78 -4.39
C GLN A 181 -16.06 -7.47 -5.84
N GLU A 182 -15.16 -6.92 -6.63
CA GLU A 182 -15.40 -6.67 -8.05
C GLU A 182 -15.31 -7.95 -8.90
N ALA A 183 -14.36 -8.85 -8.57
CA ALA A 183 -14.15 -10.09 -9.32
C ALA A 183 -15.29 -11.10 -9.15
N VAL A 184 -15.91 -11.15 -7.97
CA VAL A 184 -16.98 -12.10 -7.68
C VAL A 184 -18.34 -11.51 -8.11
N ASN A 185 -18.95 -12.13 -9.12
CA ASN A 185 -20.24 -11.71 -9.68
C ASN A 185 -21.41 -12.21 -8.83
N CYS A 186 -21.42 -11.89 -7.54
CA CYS A 186 -22.53 -12.19 -6.64
C CYS A 186 -22.55 -11.25 -5.44
N ASN A 187 -23.76 -10.92 -4.96
CA ASN A 187 -23.99 -10.03 -3.81
C ASN A 187 -24.18 -10.84 -2.50
N HIS A 188 -23.41 -11.88 -2.29
CA HIS A 188 -23.53 -12.67 -1.07
C HIS A 188 -22.76 -12.04 0.10
N ALA A 189 -23.36 -12.12 1.29
CA ALA A 189 -22.79 -11.54 2.51
C ALA A 189 -21.36 -12.06 2.81
N TYR A 190 -21.04 -13.31 2.48
CA TYR A 190 -19.70 -13.86 2.73
C TYR A 190 -18.57 -13.11 1.98
N VAL A 191 -18.87 -12.53 0.80
CA VAL A 191 -17.88 -11.71 0.07
C VAL A 191 -17.59 -10.42 0.83
N ALA A 192 -18.64 -9.81 1.43
CA ALA A 192 -18.47 -8.63 2.28
C ALA A 192 -17.69 -8.98 3.57
N TYR A 193 -18.00 -10.12 4.22
CA TYR A 193 -17.26 -10.58 5.39
C TYR A 193 -15.78 -10.82 5.10
N LEU A 194 -15.44 -11.38 3.93
CA LEU A 194 -14.06 -11.55 3.51
C LEU A 194 -13.36 -10.20 3.34
N GLY A 195 -14.04 -9.20 2.77
CA GLY A 195 -13.54 -7.82 2.71
C GLY A 195 -13.28 -7.23 4.09
N VAL A 196 -14.23 -7.38 5.02
CA VAL A 196 -14.08 -6.94 6.42
C VAL A 196 -12.88 -7.61 7.08
N PHE A 197 -12.64 -8.90 6.84
CA PHE A 197 -11.46 -9.61 7.37
C PHE A 197 -10.15 -8.95 6.94
N PHE A 198 -9.97 -8.61 5.67
CA PHE A 198 -8.77 -7.93 5.19
C PHE A 198 -8.61 -6.54 5.82
N ILE A 199 -9.70 -5.78 5.93
CA ILE A 199 -9.66 -4.47 6.58
C ILE A 199 -9.32 -4.60 8.06
N ALA A 200 -9.92 -5.54 8.78
CA ALA A 200 -9.61 -5.79 10.20
C ALA A 200 -8.14 -6.18 10.39
N PHE A 201 -7.57 -6.97 9.48
CA PHE A 201 -6.15 -7.30 9.50
C PHE A 201 -5.26 -6.05 9.33
N ALA A 202 -5.63 -5.10 8.44
CA ALA A 202 -4.90 -3.84 8.31
C ALA A 202 -4.93 -3.01 9.60
N PHE A 203 -6.09 -2.95 10.28
CA PHE A 203 -6.22 -2.31 11.59
C PHE A 203 -5.39 -3.00 12.67
N PHE A 204 -5.31 -4.33 12.65
CA PHE A 204 -4.43 -5.06 13.55
C PHE A 204 -2.95 -4.65 13.36
N VAL A 205 -2.46 -4.65 12.12
CA VAL A 205 -1.08 -4.20 11.82
C VAL A 205 -0.86 -2.76 12.28
N ALA A 206 -1.83 -1.87 12.04
CA ALA A 206 -1.77 -0.48 12.46
C ALA A 206 -1.70 -0.34 14.01
N SER A 207 -2.52 -1.10 14.74
CA SER A 207 -2.56 -1.09 16.21
C SER A 207 -1.25 -1.55 16.83
N THR A 208 -0.52 -2.48 16.18
CA THR A 208 0.80 -2.91 16.68
C THR A 208 1.79 -1.76 16.76
N ARG A 209 1.62 -0.69 15.97
CA ARG A 209 2.54 0.48 15.98
C ARG A 209 2.41 1.34 17.22
N ILE A 210 1.19 1.40 17.78
CA ILE A 210 0.94 2.07 19.07
C ILE A 210 1.53 1.20 20.21
N ASN A 211 1.22 -0.11 20.17
CA ASN A 211 1.72 -1.05 21.18
C ASN A 211 3.26 -1.11 21.23
N ASP A 212 3.91 -0.96 20.09
CA ASP A 212 5.38 -0.95 19.98
C ASP A 212 6.00 0.43 20.27
N PHE A 213 5.22 1.44 20.67
CA PHE A 213 5.67 2.83 20.89
C PHE A 213 6.45 3.43 19.70
N ARG A 214 6.18 2.96 18.49
CA ARG A 214 6.83 3.46 17.27
C ARG A 214 6.07 4.62 16.63
N HIS A 215 4.79 4.79 16.94
CA HIS A 215 3.91 5.82 16.43
C HIS A 215 2.91 6.25 17.50
N HIS A 216 2.53 7.53 17.49
CA HIS A 216 1.41 8.03 18.26
C HIS A 216 0.09 7.55 17.62
N ALA A 217 -1.02 7.61 18.38
CA ALA A 217 -2.31 7.16 17.87
C ALA A 217 -2.79 7.97 16.63
N ASP A 218 -2.53 9.27 16.62
CA ASP A 218 -2.86 10.16 15.51
C ASP A 218 -2.00 9.90 14.26
N ASP A 219 -0.73 9.48 14.40
CA ASP A 219 0.12 9.02 13.28
C ASP A 219 -0.51 7.81 12.59
N VAL A 220 -1.06 6.89 13.40
CA VAL A 220 -1.70 5.66 12.95
C VAL A 220 -3.00 5.98 12.21
N VAL A 221 -3.86 6.83 12.79
CA VAL A 221 -5.12 7.27 12.18
C VAL A 221 -4.86 8.01 10.86
N ALA A 222 -3.89 8.94 10.85
CA ALA A 222 -3.51 9.66 9.63
C ALA A 222 -3.02 8.69 8.55
N GLY A 223 -2.18 7.70 8.91
CA GLY A 223 -1.71 6.68 7.98
C GLY A 223 -2.85 5.86 7.38
N LEU A 224 -3.79 5.36 8.21
CA LEU A 224 -4.97 4.63 7.76
C LEU A 224 -5.83 5.45 6.80
N LEU A 225 -6.13 6.72 7.15
CA LEU A 225 -6.93 7.60 6.31
C LEU A 225 -6.26 7.88 4.97
N MET A 226 -4.97 8.22 4.96
CA MET A 226 -4.22 8.50 3.74
C MET A 226 -4.16 7.29 2.81
N GLY A 227 -3.81 6.12 3.36
CA GLY A 227 -3.76 4.89 2.59
C GLY A 227 -5.12 4.51 2.00
N PHE A 228 -6.21 4.65 2.79
CA PHE A 228 -7.57 4.40 2.33
C PHE A 228 -7.98 5.37 1.22
N ILE A 229 -7.82 6.68 1.42
CA ILE A 229 -8.22 7.69 0.43
C ILE A 229 -7.48 7.49 -0.90
N VAL A 230 -6.16 7.29 -0.87
CA VAL A 230 -5.37 7.06 -2.08
C VAL A 230 -5.82 5.78 -2.79
N SER A 231 -5.97 4.67 -2.06
CA SER A 231 -6.36 3.39 -2.67
C SER A 231 -7.78 3.41 -3.22
N GLU A 232 -8.73 4.01 -2.51
CA GLU A 232 -10.12 4.14 -2.94
C GLU A 232 -10.25 5.01 -4.20
N PHE A 233 -9.60 6.17 -4.21
CA PHE A 233 -9.62 7.08 -5.36
C PHE A 233 -9.02 6.42 -6.60
N MET A 234 -7.85 5.79 -6.46
CA MET A 234 -7.20 5.13 -7.59
C MET A 234 -7.95 3.88 -8.05
N TRP A 235 -8.42 3.04 -7.12
CA TRP A 235 -9.18 1.85 -7.45
C TRP A 235 -10.43 2.17 -8.27
N LYS A 236 -11.22 3.14 -7.83
CA LYS A 236 -12.43 3.58 -8.58
C LYS A 236 -12.15 3.99 -10.02
N LYS A 237 -10.99 4.58 -10.27
CA LYS A 237 -10.59 5.00 -11.63
C LYS A 237 -10.04 3.84 -12.45
N CYS A 238 -9.22 3.00 -11.83
CA CYS A 238 -8.41 2.01 -12.53
C CYS A 238 -9.10 0.64 -12.69
N LYS A 239 -10.09 0.29 -11.86
CA LYS A 239 -10.73 -1.03 -11.89
C LYS A 239 -11.32 -1.41 -13.25
N LYS A 240 -11.79 -0.44 -14.04
CA LYS A 240 -12.30 -0.67 -15.39
C LYS A 240 -11.26 -1.22 -16.36
N GLU A 241 -9.98 -0.91 -16.12
CA GLU A 241 -8.88 -1.43 -16.96
C GLU A 241 -8.53 -2.86 -16.59
N VAL A 242 -8.72 -3.23 -15.31
CA VAL A 242 -8.52 -4.60 -14.82
C VAL A 242 -9.63 -5.53 -15.32
N PHE A 243 -10.88 -5.07 -15.24
CA PHE A 243 -12.10 -5.83 -15.57
C PHE A 243 -12.73 -5.36 -16.92
N LYS A 244 -11.91 -5.06 -17.91
CA LYS A 244 -12.43 -4.72 -19.25
C LYS A 244 -13.28 -5.89 -19.76
N GLU A 245 -14.60 -5.67 -19.82
CA GLU A 245 -15.48 -6.53 -20.59
C GLU A 245 -15.01 -6.52 -22.03
N ILE A 246 -14.90 -7.70 -22.63
CA ILE A 246 -14.78 -7.80 -24.08
C ILE A 246 -16.15 -7.39 -24.60
N VAL A 247 -16.33 -6.10 -24.87
CA VAL A 247 -17.44 -5.67 -25.70
C VAL A 247 -17.17 -6.34 -27.04
N SER A 248 -17.82 -7.47 -27.27
CA SER A 248 -18.00 -7.98 -28.63
C SER A 248 -18.75 -6.87 -29.34
N GLU A 249 -18.04 -6.11 -30.17
CA GLU A 249 -18.67 -5.30 -31.22
C GLU A 249 -19.44 -6.27 -32.13
N ILE A 250 -20.66 -6.57 -31.72
CA ILE A 250 -21.69 -6.99 -32.61
C ILE A 250 -22.37 -5.68 -32.99
N GLU A 251 -21.75 -4.94 -33.90
CA GLU A 251 -22.48 -3.96 -34.69
C GLU A 251 -23.39 -4.75 -35.60
N PRO A 252 -24.66 -4.30 -35.73
CA PRO A 252 -25.69 -4.94 -36.53
C PRO A 252 -25.43 -4.88 -38.05
#